data_3a365699bba264c6a8b49c7a29be57d9
#
_entry.id   3a365699bba264c6a8b49c7a29be57d9
#
_cell.length_a   1.000
_cell.length_b   1.000
_cell.length_c   1.000
_cell.angle_alpha   90.00
_cell.angle_beta   90.00
_cell.angle_gamma   90.00
#
_symmetry.space_group_name_H-M   'P 1'
#
loop_
_entity.id
_entity.type
_entity.pdbx_description
1 polymer ?
#
loop_
_entity_poly.entity_id
_entity_poly.type
_entity_poly.pdbx_seq_one_letter_code
_entity_poly.pdbx_strand_id
1 'polypeptide(L)'
;FEWMNFIEWSYFKEAVTKDKKYIDSAALACGVEPRMIVACLVGEQVRLFNSRRERFKNVVAPLKTLALETNLSYGVTGIKERTAQNIEYYLKDAKSSYYCGSKYEHILDYDSTINYNNQHNDTMSLRVKRLVQYKDHYYSYLYAGIFIRQIATQWQKAGYPIDDRPEILASIFNLGYNKSKPKKNPAVGGSNFMIRDKEYTFGGVAYDFYYSGELLEAFPYATQKISR
;
A
#
# COMPACT_ATOMS: atom_id res chain seq x y z
N PHE A 1 16.25 10.45 -9.50
CA PHE A 1 16.69 9.22 -8.82
C PHE A 1 16.91 8.12 -9.85
N GLU A 2 17.96 7.29 -9.68
CA GLU A 2 18.30 6.24 -10.66
C GLU A 2 17.16 5.23 -10.88
N TRP A 3 16.45 4.86 -9.85
CA TRP A 3 15.32 3.93 -9.95
C TRP A 3 14.12 4.48 -10.75
N MET A 4 14.06 5.80 -10.99
CA MET A 4 13.05 6.43 -11.84
C MET A 4 13.42 6.39 -13.33
N ASN A 5 14.64 6.03 -13.69
CA ASN A 5 15.10 5.98 -15.07
C ASN A 5 14.79 4.65 -15.79
N PHE A 6 14.07 3.75 -15.14
CA PHE A 6 13.68 2.47 -15.74
C PHE A 6 12.33 2.56 -16.44
N ILE A 7 12.16 1.79 -17.49
CA ILE A 7 10.89 1.73 -18.24
C ILE A 7 9.71 1.33 -17.35
N GLU A 8 9.96 0.50 -16.35
CA GLU A 8 8.94 0.05 -15.39
C GLU A 8 8.36 1.21 -14.58
N TRP A 9 9.13 2.27 -14.34
CA TRP A 9 8.63 3.48 -13.72
C TRP A 9 7.56 4.16 -14.59
N SER A 10 7.77 4.22 -15.90
CA SER A 10 6.76 4.76 -16.82
C SER A 10 5.47 3.93 -16.82
N TYR A 11 5.58 2.61 -16.81
CA TYR A 11 4.41 1.72 -16.69
C TYR A 11 3.69 1.88 -15.35
N PHE A 12 4.44 2.04 -14.26
CA PHE A 12 3.84 2.29 -12.96
C PHE A 12 3.07 3.63 -12.95
N LYS A 13 3.67 4.71 -13.47
CA LYS A 13 3.00 6.02 -13.58
C LYS A 13 1.70 5.94 -14.38
N GLU A 14 1.71 5.26 -15.51
CA GLU A 14 0.51 5.05 -16.32
C GLU A 14 -0.55 4.28 -15.55
N ALA A 15 -0.18 3.20 -14.88
CA ALA A 15 -1.10 2.35 -14.12
C ALA A 15 -1.78 3.11 -12.98
N VAL A 16 -1.02 3.83 -12.14
CA VAL A 16 -1.62 4.57 -11.02
C VAL A 16 -2.43 5.78 -11.49
N THR A 17 -2.05 6.41 -12.61
CA THR A 17 -2.83 7.50 -13.21
C THR A 17 -4.16 6.99 -13.73
N LYS A 18 -4.19 5.83 -14.39
CA LYS A 18 -5.41 5.16 -14.83
C LYS A 18 -6.32 4.80 -13.64
N ASP A 19 -5.73 4.38 -12.54
CA ASP A 19 -6.44 3.98 -11.33
C ASP A 19 -6.74 5.15 -10.38
N LYS A 20 -6.40 6.39 -10.77
CA LYS A 20 -6.55 7.59 -9.92
C LYS A 20 -7.90 7.66 -9.20
N LYS A 21 -8.99 7.41 -9.90
CA LYS A 21 -10.34 7.44 -9.31
C LYS A 21 -10.53 6.46 -8.15
N TYR A 22 -9.93 5.28 -8.24
CA TYR A 22 -10.00 4.26 -7.21
C TYR A 22 -9.10 4.61 -6.01
N ILE A 23 -7.91 5.14 -6.30
CA ILE A 23 -6.97 5.61 -5.27
C ILE A 23 -7.58 6.78 -4.50
N ASP A 24 -8.13 7.78 -5.19
CA ASP A 24 -8.78 8.95 -4.56
C ASP A 24 -9.99 8.53 -3.71
N SER A 25 -10.84 7.64 -4.23
CA SER A 25 -12.01 7.15 -3.49
C SER A 25 -11.60 6.37 -2.23
N ALA A 26 -10.60 5.50 -2.34
CA ALA A 26 -10.08 4.74 -1.20
C ALA A 26 -9.42 5.67 -0.18
N ALA A 27 -8.62 6.63 -0.63
CA ALA A 27 -7.96 7.61 0.23
C ALA A 27 -8.98 8.47 1.01
N LEU A 28 -10.02 8.95 0.32
CA LEU A 28 -11.12 9.69 0.95
C LEU A 28 -11.83 8.84 2.00
N ALA A 29 -12.16 7.60 1.67
CA ALA A 29 -12.85 6.68 2.58
C ALA A 29 -12.02 6.38 3.84
N CYS A 30 -10.69 6.26 3.71
CA CYS A 30 -9.77 5.99 4.83
C CYS A 30 -9.34 7.26 5.57
N GLY A 31 -9.53 8.45 5.00
CA GLY A 31 -9.00 9.70 5.53
C GLY A 31 -7.47 9.76 5.50
N VAL A 32 -6.85 9.23 4.44
CA VAL A 32 -5.41 9.30 4.17
C VAL A 32 -5.16 10.07 2.88
N GLU A 33 -3.94 10.53 2.70
CA GLU A 33 -3.56 11.24 1.49
C GLU A 33 -3.38 10.26 0.32
N PRO A 34 -3.97 10.49 -0.87
CA PRO A 34 -3.78 9.62 -2.04
C PRO A 34 -2.31 9.41 -2.39
N ARG A 35 -1.49 10.47 -2.30
CA ARG A 35 -0.05 10.42 -2.55
C ARG A 35 0.68 9.47 -1.60
N MET A 36 0.23 9.35 -0.35
CA MET A 36 0.80 8.42 0.63
C MET A 36 0.51 6.96 0.25
N ILE A 37 -0.70 6.67 -0.25
CA ILE A 37 -1.00 5.33 -0.80
C ILE A 37 -0.03 5.02 -1.94
N VAL A 38 0.12 5.94 -2.90
CA VAL A 38 1.03 5.75 -4.04
C VAL A 38 2.48 5.57 -3.57
N ALA A 39 2.95 6.33 -2.57
CA ALA A 39 4.30 6.19 -2.01
C ALA A 39 4.57 4.78 -1.46
N CYS A 40 3.60 4.19 -0.75
CA CYS A 40 3.70 2.81 -0.28
C CYS A 40 3.71 1.79 -1.45
N LEU A 41 2.99 2.07 -2.53
CA LEU A 41 2.97 1.21 -3.72
C LEU A 41 4.28 1.27 -4.51
N VAL A 42 4.90 2.45 -4.61
CA VAL A 42 6.18 2.61 -5.32
C VAL A 42 7.23 1.66 -4.75
N GLY A 43 7.39 1.63 -3.44
CA GLY A 43 8.34 0.73 -2.78
C GLY A 43 8.08 -0.75 -3.12
N GLU A 44 6.83 -1.18 -3.13
CA GLU A 44 6.47 -2.57 -3.48
C GLU A 44 6.75 -2.87 -4.95
N GLN A 45 6.40 -1.98 -5.87
CA GLN A 45 6.59 -2.19 -7.31
C GLN A 45 8.07 -2.17 -7.69
N VAL A 46 8.85 -1.20 -7.19
CA VAL A 46 10.29 -1.14 -7.44
C VAL A 46 10.99 -2.41 -6.92
N ARG A 47 10.64 -2.88 -5.73
CA ARG A 47 11.15 -4.14 -5.16
C ARG A 47 10.80 -5.34 -6.05
N LEU A 48 9.56 -5.43 -6.50
CA LEU A 48 9.11 -6.54 -7.37
C LEU A 48 9.82 -6.52 -8.72
N PHE A 49 9.93 -5.38 -9.36
CA PHE A 49 10.62 -5.25 -10.64
C PHE A 49 12.10 -5.63 -10.51
N ASN A 50 12.76 -5.17 -9.46
CA ASN A 50 14.16 -5.51 -9.23
C ASN A 50 14.35 -7.02 -9.00
N SER A 51 13.56 -7.65 -8.14
CA SER A 51 13.67 -9.09 -7.85
C SER A 51 13.38 -9.96 -9.10
N ARG A 52 12.53 -9.48 -10.00
CA ARG A 52 12.22 -10.16 -11.26
C ARG A 52 13.34 -9.98 -12.29
N ARG A 53 13.96 -8.80 -12.41
CA ARG A 53 15.12 -8.61 -13.30
C ARG A 53 16.24 -9.59 -13.00
N GLU A 54 16.55 -9.82 -11.74
CA GLU A 54 17.56 -10.80 -11.35
C GLU A 54 17.18 -12.23 -11.75
N ARG A 55 15.90 -12.59 -11.68
CA ARG A 55 15.41 -13.91 -12.12
C ARG A 55 15.30 -14.04 -13.65
N PHE A 56 15.03 -12.93 -14.37
CA PHE A 56 14.73 -12.92 -15.80
C PHE A 56 15.89 -12.52 -16.71
N LYS A 57 17.08 -12.26 -16.19
CA LYS A 57 18.28 -12.17 -17.04
C LYS A 57 18.43 -13.39 -17.98
N ASN A 58 17.73 -14.48 -17.68
CA ASN A 58 17.80 -15.76 -18.43
C ASN A 58 16.51 -16.17 -19.13
N VAL A 59 15.40 -15.39 -19.07
CA VAL A 59 14.12 -15.78 -19.70
C VAL A 59 13.40 -14.54 -20.24
N VAL A 60 13.22 -14.50 -21.55
CA VAL A 60 12.44 -13.46 -22.24
C VAL A 60 10.96 -13.83 -22.20
N ALA A 61 10.20 -13.27 -21.28
CA ALA A 61 8.75 -13.38 -21.27
C ALA A 61 8.08 -11.99 -21.21
N PRO A 62 6.95 -11.77 -21.91
CA PRO A 62 6.26 -10.49 -21.92
C PRO A 62 5.72 -10.11 -20.54
N LEU A 63 5.83 -8.84 -20.17
CA LEU A 63 5.41 -8.26 -18.89
C LEU A 63 3.96 -8.57 -18.48
N LYS A 64 3.06 -8.84 -19.43
CA LYS A 64 1.67 -9.27 -19.14
C LYS A 64 1.57 -10.62 -18.45
N THR A 65 2.45 -11.56 -18.80
CA THR A 65 2.50 -12.90 -18.17
C THR A 65 3.04 -12.83 -16.74
N LEU A 66 3.88 -11.84 -16.45
CA LEU A 66 4.47 -11.63 -15.12
C LEU A 66 3.46 -11.24 -14.04
N ALA A 67 2.40 -10.54 -14.40
CA ALA A 67 1.35 -10.14 -13.46
C ALA A 67 0.44 -11.30 -13.05
N LEU A 68 0.42 -12.38 -13.85
CA LEU A 68 -0.48 -13.53 -13.66
C LEU A 68 0.14 -14.70 -12.87
N GLU A 69 1.46 -14.80 -12.79
CA GLU A 69 2.14 -16.00 -12.27
C GLU A 69 2.74 -15.89 -10.86
N THR A 70 2.64 -14.75 -10.18
CA THR A 70 3.25 -14.63 -8.86
C THR A 70 2.26 -14.74 -7.71
N ASN A 71 2.18 -15.92 -7.13
CA ASN A 71 1.53 -16.26 -5.86
C ASN A 71 2.13 -15.55 -4.61
N LEU A 72 2.78 -14.38 -4.74
CA LEU A 72 3.51 -13.77 -3.64
C LEU A 72 2.96 -12.44 -3.13
N SER A 73 2.12 -11.77 -3.90
CA SER A 73 1.43 -10.57 -3.43
C SER A 73 0.06 -10.48 -4.09
N TYR A 74 -0.98 -10.34 -3.29
CA TYR A 74 -2.33 -10.21 -3.79
C TYR A 74 -2.57 -8.78 -4.28
N GLY A 75 -2.97 -8.66 -5.56
CA GLY A 75 -3.38 -7.40 -6.15
C GLY A 75 -2.24 -6.38 -6.34
N VAL A 76 -2.63 -5.16 -6.70
CA VAL A 76 -1.72 -4.05 -7.03
C VAL A 76 -0.94 -3.50 -5.84
N THR A 77 -1.39 -3.77 -4.61
CA THR A 77 -0.81 -3.23 -3.37
C THR A 77 0.13 -4.17 -2.65
N GLY A 78 0.22 -5.42 -3.06
CA GLY A 78 1.07 -6.41 -2.42
C GLY A 78 0.66 -6.84 -1.01
N ILE A 79 -0.57 -6.54 -0.59
CA ILE A 79 -1.09 -6.92 0.73
C ILE A 79 -1.39 -8.41 0.74
N LYS A 80 -0.79 -9.11 1.73
CA LYS A 80 -1.03 -10.54 1.94
C LYS A 80 -2.37 -10.77 2.62
N GLU A 81 -2.98 -11.94 2.37
CA GLU A 81 -4.27 -12.34 2.97
C GLU A 81 -4.27 -12.16 4.49
N ARG A 82 -3.25 -12.66 5.18
CA ARG A 82 -3.13 -12.52 6.64
C ARG A 82 -3.05 -11.06 7.10
N THR A 83 -2.40 -10.19 6.32
CA THR A 83 -2.37 -8.76 6.63
C THR A 83 -3.77 -8.15 6.47
N ALA A 84 -4.49 -8.51 5.41
CA ALA A 84 -5.85 -8.06 5.19
C ALA A 84 -6.82 -8.55 6.29
N GLN A 85 -6.65 -9.79 6.76
CA GLN A 85 -7.39 -10.32 7.91
C GLN A 85 -7.13 -9.48 9.18
N ASN A 86 -5.88 -9.13 9.45
CA ASN A 86 -5.54 -8.27 10.59
C ASN A 86 -6.13 -6.87 10.44
N ILE A 87 -6.15 -6.31 9.22
CA ILE A 87 -6.78 -5.01 8.93
C ILE A 87 -8.26 -5.06 9.32
N GLU A 88 -9.01 -6.07 8.86
CA GLU A 88 -10.42 -6.24 9.20
C GLU A 88 -10.64 -6.42 10.71
N TYR A 89 -9.79 -7.21 11.36
CA TYR A 89 -9.86 -7.44 12.80
C TYR A 89 -9.65 -6.14 13.60
N TYR A 90 -8.61 -5.37 13.31
CA TYR A 90 -8.30 -4.14 14.04
C TYR A 90 -9.29 -3.00 13.75
N LEU A 91 -10.06 -3.05 12.69
CA LEU A 91 -11.16 -2.11 12.48
C LEU A 91 -12.27 -2.28 13.54
N LYS A 92 -12.47 -3.50 14.05
CA LYS A 92 -13.56 -3.85 14.98
C LYS A 92 -13.11 -4.01 16.43
N ASP A 93 -11.81 -4.07 16.70
CA ASP A 93 -11.25 -4.20 18.04
C ASP A 93 -10.99 -2.83 18.69
N ALA A 94 -11.99 -2.28 19.34
CA ALA A 94 -11.90 -0.98 20.03
C ALA A 94 -10.79 -0.90 21.10
N LYS A 95 -10.26 -2.03 21.57
CA LYS A 95 -9.16 -2.09 22.55
C LYS A 95 -7.79 -2.04 21.85
N SER A 96 -7.74 -2.26 20.55
CA SER A 96 -6.49 -2.23 19.80
C SER A 96 -5.91 -0.82 19.70
N SER A 97 -4.58 -0.73 19.77
CA SER A 97 -3.88 0.52 19.44
C SER A 97 -4.08 0.94 17.97
N TYR A 98 -4.42 0.00 17.08
CA TYR A 98 -4.68 0.20 15.66
C TYR A 98 -6.13 0.61 15.34
N TYR A 99 -7.03 0.61 16.34
CA TYR A 99 -8.43 0.96 16.12
C TYR A 99 -8.60 2.43 15.72
N CYS A 100 -9.17 2.65 14.53
CA CYS A 100 -9.29 3.97 13.92
C CYS A 100 -10.55 4.76 14.35
N GLY A 101 -11.44 4.14 15.12
CA GLY A 101 -12.73 4.72 15.54
C GLY A 101 -13.93 4.12 14.79
N SER A 102 -15.13 4.32 15.39
CA SER A 102 -16.39 3.70 14.91
C SER A 102 -16.75 4.06 13.47
N LYS A 103 -16.31 5.21 12.97
CA LYS A 103 -16.50 5.65 11.58
C LYS A 103 -16.00 4.62 10.57
N TYR A 104 -14.98 3.84 10.93
CA TYR A 104 -14.30 2.94 10.00
C TYR A 104 -14.65 1.46 10.22
N GLU A 105 -15.40 1.12 11.27
CA GLU A 105 -15.71 -0.28 11.65
C GLU A 105 -16.32 -1.11 10.51
N HIS A 106 -17.16 -0.47 9.69
CA HIS A 106 -17.97 -1.13 8.67
C HIS A 106 -17.44 -0.95 7.24
N ILE A 107 -16.32 -0.25 7.07
CA ILE A 107 -15.82 0.12 5.73
C ILE A 107 -15.41 -1.08 4.86
N LEU A 108 -15.07 -2.22 5.47
CA LEU A 108 -14.72 -3.47 4.81
C LEU A 108 -15.78 -4.57 4.99
N ASP A 109 -16.96 -4.25 5.52
CA ASP A 109 -18.01 -5.25 5.67
C ASP A 109 -18.37 -5.87 4.32
N TYR A 110 -18.69 -7.15 4.34
CA TYR A 110 -19.15 -7.87 3.16
C TYR A 110 -20.65 -7.64 2.99
N ASP A 111 -21.04 -7.32 1.77
CA ASP A 111 -22.45 -7.17 1.43
C ASP A 111 -23.16 -8.53 1.51
N SER A 112 -24.03 -8.68 2.49
CA SER A 112 -24.83 -9.90 2.68
C SER A 112 -25.88 -10.14 1.60
N THR A 113 -26.17 -9.11 0.77
CA THR A 113 -27.14 -9.20 -0.31
C THR A 113 -26.55 -9.81 -1.58
N ILE A 114 -25.25 -9.85 -1.71
CA ILE A 114 -24.56 -10.50 -2.84
C ILE A 114 -24.60 -12.00 -2.60
N ASN A 115 -25.51 -12.67 -3.29
CA ASN A 115 -25.63 -14.12 -3.28
C ASN A 115 -24.42 -14.73 -4.03
N TYR A 116 -23.39 -15.10 -3.30
CA TYR A 116 -22.20 -15.76 -3.83
C TYR A 116 -22.53 -17.23 -4.12
N ASN A 117 -23.34 -17.50 -5.14
CA ASN A 117 -23.86 -18.81 -5.52
C ASN A 117 -22.78 -19.80 -5.97
N ASN A 118 -21.63 -19.88 -5.34
CA ASN A 118 -20.65 -20.94 -5.60
C ASN A 118 -19.87 -21.35 -4.34
N GLN A 119 -19.65 -22.60 -4.23
CA GLN A 119 -19.21 -23.54 -3.20
C GLN A 119 -18.02 -23.18 -2.26
N HIS A 120 -17.47 -21.96 -2.31
CA HIS A 120 -16.42 -21.49 -1.39
C HIS A 120 -16.69 -20.04 -0.98
N ASN A 121 -17.70 -19.83 -0.15
CA ASN A 121 -18.06 -18.51 0.41
C ASN A 121 -17.48 -18.29 1.79
N ASP A 122 -16.29 -18.82 2.07
CA ASP A 122 -15.59 -18.44 3.28
C ASP A 122 -15.03 -17.02 3.18
N THR A 123 -14.88 -16.37 4.31
CA THR A 123 -14.38 -14.99 4.41
C THR A 123 -12.98 -14.83 3.80
N MET A 124 -12.16 -15.88 3.80
CA MET A 124 -10.85 -15.88 3.20
C MET A 124 -10.94 -15.75 1.67
N SER A 125 -11.79 -16.56 1.03
CA SER A 125 -12.01 -16.51 -0.42
C SER A 125 -12.56 -15.15 -0.87
N LEU A 126 -13.47 -14.56 -0.12
CA LEU A 126 -14.02 -13.23 -0.41
C LEU A 126 -12.94 -12.14 -0.28
N ARG A 127 -12.10 -12.22 0.74
CA ARG A 127 -10.97 -11.30 0.97
C ARG A 127 -9.96 -11.37 -0.18
N VAL A 128 -9.57 -12.59 -0.57
CA VAL A 128 -8.66 -12.79 -1.70
C VAL A 128 -9.27 -12.23 -2.99
N LYS A 129 -10.54 -12.49 -3.29
CA LYS A 129 -11.22 -11.92 -4.46
C LYS A 129 -11.16 -10.39 -4.49
N ARG A 130 -11.39 -9.71 -3.36
CA ARG A 130 -11.26 -8.25 -3.25
C ARG A 130 -9.86 -7.74 -3.55
N LEU A 131 -8.83 -8.46 -3.08
CA LEU A 131 -7.43 -8.07 -3.24
C LEU A 131 -6.91 -8.30 -4.67
N VAL A 132 -7.39 -9.34 -5.37
CA VAL A 132 -6.86 -9.73 -6.70
C VAL A 132 -7.73 -9.25 -7.87
N GLN A 133 -8.81 -8.52 -7.61
CA GLN A 133 -9.71 -8.07 -8.67
C GLN A 133 -8.98 -7.16 -9.65
N TYR A 134 -8.92 -7.57 -10.93
CA TYR A 134 -8.15 -6.89 -11.96
C TYR A 134 -8.93 -5.80 -12.73
N LYS A 135 -10.26 -5.78 -12.64
CA LYS A 135 -11.10 -4.78 -13.32
C LYS A 135 -11.37 -3.55 -12.46
N ASP A 136 -11.39 -3.74 -11.14
CA ASP A 136 -11.69 -2.72 -10.16
C ASP A 136 -10.75 -2.90 -8.97
N HIS A 137 -9.72 -2.09 -8.89
CA HIS A 137 -8.72 -2.15 -7.84
C HIS A 137 -9.11 -1.42 -6.55
N TYR A 138 -10.33 -0.92 -6.45
CA TYR A 138 -10.79 -0.10 -5.32
C TYR A 138 -10.52 -0.76 -3.97
N TYR A 139 -10.92 -2.01 -3.78
CA TYR A 139 -10.69 -2.71 -2.52
C TYR A 139 -9.22 -2.93 -2.21
N SER A 140 -8.40 -3.18 -3.21
CA SER A 140 -6.95 -3.30 -3.01
C SER A 140 -6.36 -2.01 -2.44
N TYR A 141 -6.73 -0.85 -2.99
CA TYR A 141 -6.34 0.45 -2.46
C TYR A 141 -7.00 0.78 -1.12
N LEU A 142 -8.24 0.35 -0.90
CA LEU A 142 -8.93 0.54 0.37
C LEU A 142 -8.22 -0.18 1.51
N TYR A 143 -7.83 -1.44 1.34
CA TYR A 143 -7.03 -2.17 2.31
C TYR A 143 -5.69 -1.47 2.59
N ALA A 144 -5.01 -0.98 1.55
CA ALA A 144 -3.76 -0.24 1.72
C ALA A 144 -3.97 1.06 2.51
N GLY A 145 -4.99 1.84 2.17
CA GLY A 145 -5.33 3.08 2.88
C GLY A 145 -5.68 2.85 4.35
N ILE A 146 -6.48 1.80 4.64
CA ILE A 146 -6.82 1.45 6.02
C ILE A 146 -5.57 1.01 6.79
N PHE A 147 -4.71 0.20 6.19
CA PHE A 147 -3.47 -0.21 6.83
C PHE A 147 -2.57 0.98 7.19
N ILE A 148 -2.40 1.93 6.27
CA ILE A 148 -1.69 3.19 6.53
C ILE A 148 -2.35 3.96 7.68
N ARG A 149 -3.68 4.09 7.66
CA ARG A 149 -4.45 4.76 8.70
C ARG A 149 -4.27 4.11 10.07
N GLN A 150 -4.30 2.79 10.14
CA GLN A 150 -4.12 2.03 11.38
C GLN A 150 -2.71 2.22 11.96
N ILE A 151 -1.68 2.18 11.13
CA ILE A 151 -0.30 2.48 11.54
C ILE A 151 -0.21 3.91 12.10
N ALA A 152 -0.68 4.90 11.35
CA ALA A 152 -0.67 6.30 11.77
C ALA A 152 -1.43 6.50 13.08
N THR A 153 -2.60 5.86 13.23
CA THR A 153 -3.40 5.91 14.46
C THR A 153 -2.66 5.34 15.67
N GLN A 154 -1.99 4.20 15.52
CA GLN A 154 -1.19 3.61 16.61
C GLN A 154 -0.08 4.59 17.06
N TRP A 155 0.62 5.18 16.11
CA TRP A 155 1.72 6.09 16.39
C TRP A 155 1.24 7.40 17.02
N GLN A 156 0.12 7.94 16.54
CA GLN A 156 -0.51 9.11 17.12
C GLN A 156 -0.96 8.87 18.58
N LYS A 157 -1.62 7.73 18.86
CA LYS A 157 -2.02 7.34 20.22
C LYS A 157 -0.83 7.20 21.18
N ALA A 158 0.31 6.79 20.64
CA ALA A 158 1.55 6.68 21.41
C ALA A 158 2.31 8.01 21.60
N GLY A 159 1.82 9.12 21.04
CA GLY A 159 2.46 10.43 21.13
C GLY A 159 3.60 10.67 20.15
N TYR A 160 3.73 9.85 19.12
CA TYR A 160 4.75 9.96 18.06
C TYR A 160 4.11 9.98 16.67
N PRO A 161 3.36 11.03 16.29
CA PRO A 161 2.68 11.09 15.00
C PRO A 161 3.69 10.99 13.84
N ILE A 162 3.30 10.29 12.77
CA ILE A 162 4.11 10.05 11.57
C ILE A 162 3.33 10.28 10.27
N ASP A 163 2.22 11.01 10.33
CA ASP A 163 1.34 11.24 9.18
C ASP A 163 2.05 11.98 8.04
N ASP A 164 3.04 12.80 8.35
CA ASP A 164 3.89 13.57 7.43
C ASP A 164 5.24 12.89 7.11
N ARG A 165 5.40 11.61 7.49
CA ARG A 165 6.64 10.86 7.36
C ARG A 165 6.48 9.65 6.43
N PRO A 166 6.45 9.88 5.10
CA PRO A 166 6.22 8.81 4.12
C PRO A 166 7.23 7.66 4.22
N GLU A 167 8.48 7.98 4.57
CA GLU A 167 9.53 6.98 4.73
C GLU A 167 9.30 6.03 5.90
N ILE A 168 8.68 6.51 6.98
CA ILE A 168 8.40 5.69 8.15
C ILE A 168 7.12 4.89 7.94
N LEU A 169 6.05 5.53 7.44
CA LEU A 169 4.80 4.85 7.11
C LEU A 169 5.04 3.71 6.11
N ALA A 170 5.79 3.97 5.03
CA ALA A 170 6.10 2.95 4.04
C ALA A 170 7.01 1.84 4.60
N SER A 171 7.98 2.17 5.45
CA SER A 171 8.82 1.16 6.13
C SER A 171 7.95 0.18 6.93
N ILE A 172 7.00 0.70 7.72
CA ILE A 172 6.12 -0.13 8.55
C ILE A 172 5.10 -0.86 7.69
N PHE A 173 4.56 -0.22 6.66
CA PHE A 173 3.67 -0.86 5.68
C PHE A 173 4.31 -2.13 5.08
N ASN A 174 5.58 -2.05 4.72
CA ASN A 174 6.32 -3.20 4.18
C ASN A 174 6.61 -4.27 5.25
N LEU A 175 6.99 -3.87 6.46
CA LEU A 175 7.39 -4.79 7.54
C LEU A 175 6.21 -5.43 8.28
N GLY A 176 5.04 -4.78 8.27
CA GLY A 176 3.82 -5.25 8.94
C GLY A 176 3.67 -4.81 10.39
N TYR A 177 2.50 -5.09 10.95
CA TYR A 177 2.09 -4.69 12.32
C TYR A 177 3.09 -5.07 13.41
N ASN A 178 3.66 -6.27 13.35
CA ASN A 178 4.58 -6.77 14.38
C ASN A 178 5.87 -5.94 14.51
N LYS A 179 6.19 -5.14 13.50
CA LYS A 179 7.36 -4.26 13.49
C LYS A 179 7.01 -2.79 13.77
N SER A 180 5.74 -2.47 13.87
CA SER A 180 5.27 -1.14 14.24
C SER A 180 5.48 -0.90 15.72
N LYS A 181 6.54 -0.16 16.07
CA LYS A 181 6.93 0.16 17.45
C LYS A 181 7.12 1.66 17.57
N PRO A 182 6.08 2.41 18.02
CA PRO A 182 6.15 3.85 18.18
C PRO A 182 7.30 4.29 19.08
N LYS A 183 8.09 5.25 18.61
CA LYS A 183 9.23 5.84 19.33
C LYS A 183 9.60 7.19 18.74
N LYS A 184 10.31 8.03 19.52
CA LYS A 184 10.71 9.39 19.14
C LYS A 184 11.52 9.47 17.84
N ASN A 185 12.47 8.56 17.65
CA ASN A 185 13.38 8.55 16.50
C ASN A 185 13.28 7.19 15.78
N PRO A 186 12.25 6.97 14.94
CA PRO A 186 12.16 5.78 14.14
C PRO A 186 13.19 5.78 13.02
N ALA A 187 13.72 4.61 12.70
CA ALA A 187 14.62 4.46 11.57
C ALA A 187 13.82 4.23 10.28
N VAL A 188 14.33 4.79 9.19
CA VAL A 188 13.89 4.43 7.83
C VAL A 188 14.37 3.01 7.54
N GLY A 189 13.53 2.19 6.91
CA GLY A 189 13.85 0.79 6.67
C GLY A 189 12.87 0.12 5.70
N GLY A 190 12.42 -1.05 6.07
CA GLY A 190 11.70 -1.97 5.20
C GLY A 190 12.69 -2.93 4.53
N SER A 191 12.24 -3.59 3.46
CA SER A 191 13.10 -4.47 2.67
C SER A 191 14.19 -3.66 1.97
N ASN A 192 15.43 -4.17 2.00
CA ASN A 192 16.53 -3.66 1.21
C ASN A 192 16.56 -4.35 -0.15
N PHE A 193 16.95 -3.63 -1.17
CA PHE A 193 17.16 -4.16 -2.51
C PHE A 193 18.18 -3.33 -3.29
N MET A 194 18.92 -4.01 -4.16
CA MET A 194 19.93 -3.39 -5.01
C MET A 194 19.32 -2.97 -6.34
N ILE A 195 19.59 -1.74 -6.78
CA ILE A 195 19.30 -1.29 -8.13
C ILE A 195 20.64 -0.88 -8.74
N ARG A 196 21.12 -1.65 -9.72
CA ARG A 196 22.53 -1.58 -10.16
C ARG A 196 23.46 -1.79 -8.96
N ASP A 197 24.33 -0.85 -8.69
CA ASP A 197 25.33 -0.92 -7.61
C ASP A 197 24.93 -0.12 -6.36
N LYS A 198 23.67 0.35 -6.30
CA LYS A 198 23.19 1.17 -5.19
C LYS A 198 22.11 0.43 -4.39
N GLU A 199 22.28 0.42 -3.07
CA GLU A 199 21.28 -0.12 -2.15
C GLU A 199 20.18 0.91 -1.86
N TYR A 200 18.94 0.45 -1.88
CA TYR A 200 17.75 1.21 -1.53
C TYR A 200 16.96 0.47 -0.45
N THR A 201 16.28 1.23 0.38
CA THR A 201 15.28 0.70 1.31
C THR A 201 13.88 1.01 0.81
N PHE A 202 12.91 0.21 1.21
CA PHE A 202 11.50 0.43 0.86
C PHE A 202 11.04 1.84 1.28
N GLY A 203 11.32 2.24 2.52
CA GLY A 203 10.98 3.57 3.03
C GLY A 203 11.75 4.70 2.31
N GLY A 204 13.01 4.47 1.96
CA GLY A 204 13.81 5.44 1.21
C GLY A 204 13.24 5.75 -0.17
N VAL A 205 12.82 4.71 -0.91
CA VAL A 205 12.17 4.88 -2.22
C VAL A 205 10.83 5.61 -2.09
N ALA A 206 10.07 5.33 -1.04
CA ALA A 206 8.81 6.04 -0.76
C ALA A 206 9.06 7.54 -0.47
N TYR A 207 10.10 7.87 0.27
CA TYR A 207 10.54 9.25 0.51
C TYR A 207 10.94 9.95 -0.79
N ASP A 208 11.81 9.31 -1.57
CA ASP A 208 12.27 9.82 -2.85
C ASP A 208 11.09 10.15 -3.77
N PHE A 209 10.13 9.23 -3.90
CA PHE A 209 8.91 9.47 -4.68
C PHE A 209 8.09 10.62 -4.12
N TYR A 210 7.79 10.58 -2.82
CA TYR A 210 6.88 11.55 -2.21
C TYR A 210 7.33 12.99 -2.44
N TYR A 211 8.64 13.25 -2.37
CA TYR A 211 9.23 14.58 -2.53
C TYR A 211 9.84 14.87 -3.92
N SER A 212 9.73 13.95 -4.88
CA SER A 212 10.35 14.10 -6.20
C SER A 212 9.66 15.09 -7.14
N GLY A 213 8.44 15.49 -6.85
CA GLY A 213 7.60 16.22 -7.79
C GLY A 213 6.90 15.35 -8.84
N GLU A 214 7.24 14.07 -8.95
CA GLU A 214 6.57 13.13 -9.87
C GLU A 214 5.09 12.96 -9.52
N LEU A 215 4.23 12.88 -10.54
CA LEU A 215 2.78 12.68 -10.43
C LEU A 215 2.02 13.74 -9.59
N LEU A 216 2.55 14.96 -9.43
CA LEU A 216 1.88 16.02 -8.65
C LEU A 216 0.53 16.44 -9.23
N GLU A 217 0.37 16.41 -10.57
CA GLU A 217 -0.91 16.71 -11.22
C GLU A 217 -2.00 15.68 -10.84
N ALA A 218 -1.63 14.41 -10.72
CA ALA A 218 -2.56 13.33 -10.36
C ALA A 218 -2.73 13.20 -8.85
N PHE A 219 -1.65 13.30 -8.10
CA PHE A 219 -1.58 13.09 -6.65
C PHE A 219 -0.78 14.22 -5.99
N PRO A 220 -1.40 15.41 -5.82
CA PRO A 220 -0.74 16.55 -5.17
C PRO A 220 -0.45 16.26 -3.70
N TYR A 221 0.44 17.05 -3.09
CA TYR A 221 0.58 17.06 -1.63
C TYR A 221 -0.72 17.45 -0.94
N ALA A 222 -0.99 16.88 0.21
CA ALA A 222 -2.08 17.35 1.05
C ALA A 222 -1.89 18.84 1.33
N THR A 223 -2.91 19.63 1.03
CA THR A 223 -2.91 21.05 1.40
C THR A 223 -2.90 21.10 2.92
N GLN A 224 -1.78 21.46 3.53
CA GLN A 224 -1.76 21.75 4.96
C GLN A 224 -2.77 22.88 5.18
N LYS A 225 -3.87 22.58 5.88
CA LYS A 225 -4.70 23.63 6.45
C LYS A 225 -3.82 24.38 7.44
N ILE A 226 -3.28 25.50 7.01
CA ILE A 226 -2.67 26.46 7.93
C ILE A 226 -3.83 26.88 8.84
N SER A 227 -3.92 26.26 10.01
CA SER A 227 -4.80 26.72 11.07
C SER A 227 -4.26 28.08 11.50
N ARG A 228 -4.93 29.16 11.04
CA ARG A 228 -4.77 30.50 11.59
C ARG A 228 -5.41 30.58 12.97
#